data_01780793efe6c57213889cd538e848d9
#
_entry.id   01780793efe6c57213889cd538e848d9
#
_cell.length_a   1.000
_cell.length_b   1.000
_cell.length_c   1.000
_cell.angle_alpha   90.00
_cell.angle_beta   90.00
_cell.angle_gamma   90.00
#
_symmetry.space_group_name_H-M   'P 1'
#
loop_
_entity.id
_entity.type
_entity.pdbx_description
1 polymer ?
#
loop_
_entity_poly.entity_id
_entity_poly.type
_entity_poly.pdbx_seq_one_letter_code
_entity_poly.pdbx_strand_id
1 'polypeptide(L)'
;MLRAFYWRLNLGFKKIKSRRLRNKLGNNIKAIITNSENGLFAVRPEDLEVGQKLRSGGFGIEEVRRLKQYIDTTSKVLIVGTHIGSLAIPLSKHCKEITAIEANPDTFELLEINLHLNKVGNIIPHNILANDAQEKVEFLLNTVNSGGSKRKPKKSSFLYDYDNPKIIELESYRLDDYLPQHDYDLILLDIEGSEYFAMKGMEKILSNCKTLVVEFLPHHLRNVADIDVDTFLSVFPNHFTRFELPDQKQEHNISDVKTVLQKMFDSNIGEDGIIFTSK
;
A
#
# COMPACT_ATOMS: atom_id res chain seq x y z
N MET A 1 -13.61 26.05 0.89
CA MET A 1 -12.56 26.81 0.18
C MET A 1 -11.28 26.96 1.01
N LEU A 2 -11.29 27.52 2.22
CA LEU A 2 -10.10 27.76 3.07
C LEU A 2 -9.31 26.46 3.38
N ARG A 3 -9.98 25.34 3.73
CA ARG A 3 -9.34 24.05 4.02
C ARG A 3 -8.54 23.50 2.81
N ALA A 4 -9.10 23.57 1.61
CA ALA A 4 -8.43 23.13 0.38
C ALA A 4 -7.23 24.02 0.04
N PHE A 5 -7.30 25.32 0.32
CA PHE A 5 -6.20 26.27 0.12
C PHE A 5 -5.03 25.98 1.08
N TYR A 6 -5.28 25.83 2.38
CA TYR A 6 -4.26 25.47 3.37
C TYR A 6 -3.60 24.13 3.06
N TRP A 7 -4.38 23.16 2.62
CA TRP A 7 -3.88 21.86 2.25
C TRP A 7 -2.93 21.92 1.04
N ARG A 8 -3.30 22.68 -0.01
CA ARG A 8 -2.42 22.91 -1.18
C ARG A 8 -1.13 23.61 -0.81
N LEU A 9 -1.19 24.62 0.07
CA LEU A 9 0.00 25.29 0.59
C LEU A 9 0.92 24.30 1.32
N ASN A 10 0.36 23.44 2.17
CA ASN A 10 1.12 22.45 2.92
C ASN A 10 1.87 21.47 1.97
N LEU A 11 1.21 20.97 0.92
CA LEU A 11 1.86 20.14 -0.09
C LEU A 11 2.98 20.89 -0.83
N GLY A 12 2.76 22.15 -1.16
CA GLY A 12 3.80 23.02 -1.75
C GLY A 12 5.02 23.17 -0.84
N PHE A 13 4.80 23.40 0.47
CA PHE A 13 5.88 23.43 1.46
C PHE A 13 6.62 22.09 1.60
N LYS A 14 5.90 20.97 1.61
CA LYS A 14 6.50 19.64 1.61
C LYS A 14 7.42 19.46 0.39
N LYS A 15 6.98 19.83 -0.81
CA LYS A 15 7.81 19.76 -2.03
C LYS A 15 9.10 20.60 -1.90
N ILE A 16 9.00 21.83 -1.40
CA ILE A 16 10.17 22.71 -1.20
C ILE A 16 11.13 22.09 -0.16
N LYS A 17 10.59 21.59 0.96
CA LYS A 17 11.38 20.94 2.02
C LYS A 17 12.10 19.70 1.50
N SER A 18 11.41 18.85 0.75
CA SER A 18 11.97 17.66 0.11
C SER A 18 13.16 18.01 -0.80
N ARG A 19 12.97 18.98 -1.71
CA ARG A 19 14.05 19.47 -2.59
C ARG A 19 15.24 20.05 -1.82
N ARG A 20 14.99 20.81 -0.76
CA ARG A 20 16.07 21.37 0.07
C ARG A 20 16.89 20.28 0.76
N LEU A 21 16.22 19.23 1.29
CA LEU A 21 16.90 18.09 1.88
C LEU A 21 17.78 17.38 0.84
N ARG A 22 17.23 17.14 -0.35
CA ARG A 22 17.97 16.51 -1.45
C ARG A 22 19.22 17.32 -1.82
N ASN A 23 19.04 18.62 -2.05
CA ASN A 23 20.15 19.53 -2.43
C ASN A 23 21.22 19.63 -1.34
N LYS A 24 20.82 19.62 -0.05
CA LYS A 24 21.75 19.70 1.07
C LYS A 24 22.62 18.45 1.20
N LEU A 25 22.10 17.28 0.90
CA LEU A 25 22.83 16.00 0.97
C LEU A 25 23.62 15.70 -0.31
N GLY A 26 23.21 16.30 -1.43
CA GLY A 26 23.82 16.06 -2.74
C GLY A 26 23.13 14.95 -3.53
N ASN A 27 23.14 15.11 -4.86
CA ASN A 27 22.41 14.23 -5.77
C ASN A 27 22.92 12.79 -5.84
N ASN A 28 24.18 12.56 -5.40
CA ASN A 28 24.80 11.24 -5.43
C ASN A 28 24.42 10.36 -4.23
N ILE A 29 23.73 10.91 -3.21
CA ILE A 29 23.26 10.13 -2.07
C ILE A 29 21.92 9.48 -2.45
N LYS A 30 21.92 8.20 -2.74
CA LYS A 30 20.71 7.45 -3.11
C LYS A 30 19.79 7.19 -1.90
N ALA A 31 20.36 6.79 -0.78
CA ALA A 31 19.65 6.51 0.45
C ALA A 31 20.48 6.86 1.68
N ILE A 32 19.82 7.00 2.81
CA ILE A 32 20.41 7.08 4.15
C ILE A 32 19.89 5.92 4.97
N ILE A 33 20.74 5.36 5.83
CA ILE A 33 20.34 4.29 6.73
C ILE A 33 19.89 4.90 8.06
N THR A 34 18.73 4.48 8.54
CA THR A 34 18.17 4.89 9.84
C THR A 34 17.84 3.66 10.68
N ASN A 35 18.04 3.75 11.99
CA ASN A 35 17.54 2.78 12.94
C ASN A 35 16.18 3.27 13.47
N SER A 36 15.16 2.44 13.36
CA SER A 36 13.78 2.74 13.76
C SER A 36 13.20 1.60 14.60
N GLU A 37 12.00 1.79 15.13
CA GLU A 37 11.26 0.73 15.81
C GLU A 37 10.93 -0.46 14.89
N ASN A 38 10.81 -0.20 13.57
CA ASN A 38 10.60 -1.25 12.56
C ASN A 38 11.87 -2.06 12.25
N GLY A 39 13.06 -1.54 12.56
CA GLY A 39 14.37 -2.11 12.22
C GLY A 39 15.30 -1.11 11.54
N LEU A 40 16.32 -1.61 10.83
CA LEU A 40 17.25 -0.81 10.03
C LEU A 40 16.69 -0.57 8.64
N PHE A 41 16.58 0.69 8.22
CA PHE A 41 16.02 1.04 6.91
C PHE A 41 16.91 1.99 6.12
N ALA A 42 17.21 1.63 4.89
CA ALA A 42 17.63 2.54 3.85
C ALA A 42 16.39 3.28 3.33
N VAL A 43 16.38 4.60 3.44
CA VAL A 43 15.26 5.47 3.04
C VAL A 43 15.76 6.58 2.14
N ARG A 44 14.94 7.06 1.21
CA ARG A 44 15.27 8.24 0.41
C ARG A 44 15.34 9.48 1.30
N PRO A 45 16.38 10.31 1.18
CA PRO A 45 16.53 11.51 1.99
C PRO A 45 15.36 12.48 1.86
N GLU A 46 14.82 12.60 0.64
CA GLU A 46 13.76 13.52 0.27
C GLU A 46 12.34 13.05 0.60
N ASP A 47 12.16 11.77 0.97
CA ASP A 47 10.86 11.26 1.40
C ASP A 47 10.45 11.86 2.76
N LEU A 48 9.34 12.60 2.76
CA LEU A 48 8.80 13.30 3.93
C LEU A 48 7.63 12.57 4.59
N GLU A 49 7.25 11.40 4.09
CA GLU A 49 6.22 10.56 4.70
C GLU A 49 6.86 9.32 5.34
N VAL A 50 6.96 8.22 4.63
CA VAL A 50 7.50 6.97 5.18
C VAL A 50 8.93 7.15 5.67
N GLY A 51 9.81 7.71 4.83
CA GLY A 51 11.22 7.92 5.18
C GLY A 51 11.41 8.86 6.35
N GLN A 52 10.64 9.97 6.44
CA GLN A 52 10.74 10.87 7.58
C GLN A 52 10.20 10.22 8.86
N LYS A 53 9.10 9.48 8.82
CA LYS A 53 8.53 8.81 9.99
C LYS A 53 9.50 7.75 10.55
N LEU A 54 10.11 6.94 9.68
CA LEU A 54 11.16 5.99 10.09
C LEU A 54 12.36 6.67 10.74
N ARG A 55 12.83 7.81 10.21
CA ARG A 55 13.91 8.60 10.82
C ARG A 55 13.53 9.20 12.17
N SER A 56 12.24 9.39 12.43
CA SER A 56 11.72 10.00 13.67
C SER A 56 11.25 9.00 14.72
N GLY A 57 11.35 7.69 14.45
CA GLY A 57 10.94 6.63 15.39
C GLY A 57 10.47 5.39 14.67
N GLY A 58 9.30 5.41 14.02
CA GLY A 58 8.73 4.26 13.33
C GLY A 58 7.60 4.65 12.38
N PHE A 59 7.17 3.69 11.58
CA PHE A 59 6.07 3.83 10.65
C PHE A 59 5.15 2.61 10.72
N GLY A 60 3.83 2.82 10.81
CA GLY A 60 2.85 1.74 10.80
C GLY A 60 2.94 0.77 12.00
N ILE A 61 3.53 1.18 13.14
CA ILE A 61 3.75 0.31 14.31
C ILE A 61 2.44 -0.25 14.85
N GLU A 62 1.40 0.57 14.95
CA GLU A 62 0.07 0.14 15.40
C GLU A 62 -0.57 -0.83 14.40
N GLU A 63 -0.37 -0.60 13.12
CA GLU A 63 -0.83 -1.49 12.07
C GLU A 63 -0.12 -2.85 12.14
N VAL A 64 1.20 -2.87 12.29
CA VAL A 64 1.95 -4.12 12.53
C VAL A 64 1.42 -4.84 13.76
N ARG A 65 1.13 -4.12 14.86
CA ARG A 65 0.59 -4.70 16.10
C ARG A 65 -0.79 -5.31 15.88
N ARG A 66 -1.63 -4.66 15.08
CA ARG A 66 -2.97 -5.12 14.72
C ARG A 66 -2.90 -6.37 13.81
N LEU A 67 -2.09 -6.32 12.74
CA LEU A 67 -1.96 -7.41 11.79
C LEU A 67 -1.44 -8.71 12.41
N LYS A 68 -0.59 -8.62 13.44
CA LYS A 68 -0.11 -9.79 14.19
C LYS A 68 -1.22 -10.61 14.84
N GLN A 69 -2.40 -10.06 15.07
CA GLN A 69 -3.52 -10.78 15.67
C GLN A 69 -4.17 -11.76 14.70
N TYR A 70 -3.91 -11.63 13.39
CA TYR A 70 -4.48 -12.43 12.33
C TYR A 70 -3.50 -13.45 11.73
N ILE A 71 -2.27 -13.53 12.26
CA ILE A 71 -1.22 -14.42 11.78
C ILE A 71 -0.53 -15.14 12.94
N ASP A 72 0.07 -16.28 12.61
CA ASP A 72 0.95 -17.05 13.49
C ASP A 72 2.19 -17.55 12.71
N THR A 73 3.06 -18.30 13.38
CA THR A 73 4.32 -18.80 12.80
C THR A 73 4.14 -19.80 11.64
N THR A 74 2.92 -20.23 11.36
CA THR A 74 2.59 -21.12 10.23
C THR A 74 1.96 -20.35 9.07
N SER A 75 1.54 -19.12 9.30
CA SER A 75 0.80 -18.31 8.35
C SER A 75 1.64 -17.87 7.15
N LYS A 76 1.04 -17.89 5.98
CA LYS A 76 1.55 -17.32 4.75
C LYS A 76 0.85 -15.97 4.50
N VAL A 77 1.62 -14.95 4.21
CA VAL A 77 1.13 -13.58 4.02
C VAL A 77 1.45 -13.09 2.61
N LEU A 78 0.50 -12.44 1.97
CA LEU A 78 0.72 -11.70 0.73
C LEU A 78 0.57 -10.20 1.00
N ILE A 79 1.59 -9.42 0.65
CA ILE A 79 1.54 -7.96 0.73
C ILE A 79 1.69 -7.40 -0.67
N VAL A 80 0.68 -6.71 -1.17
CA VAL A 80 0.69 -6.00 -2.44
C VAL A 80 0.77 -4.50 -2.14
N GLY A 81 1.87 -3.87 -2.55
CA GLY A 81 2.27 -2.54 -2.11
C GLY A 81 3.20 -2.61 -0.89
N THR A 82 4.22 -3.48 -0.95
CA THR A 82 5.14 -3.69 0.18
C THR A 82 6.00 -2.46 0.49
N HIS A 83 6.14 -1.57 -0.48
CA HIS A 83 6.99 -0.40 -0.38
C HIS A 83 8.44 -0.80 -0.02
N ILE A 84 9.08 -0.10 0.89
CA ILE A 84 10.45 -0.42 1.36
C ILE A 84 10.48 -1.49 2.46
N GLY A 85 9.35 -2.16 2.75
CA GLY A 85 9.26 -3.24 3.72
C GLY A 85 8.97 -2.81 5.16
N SER A 86 8.49 -1.58 5.38
CA SER A 86 8.26 -1.04 6.73
C SER A 86 7.24 -1.84 7.56
N LEU A 87 6.25 -2.48 6.93
CA LEU A 87 5.33 -3.41 7.58
C LEU A 87 5.82 -4.86 7.46
N ALA A 88 6.30 -5.25 6.28
CA ALA A 88 6.70 -6.63 5.99
C ALA A 88 7.83 -7.14 6.90
N ILE A 89 8.88 -6.33 7.11
CA ILE A 89 10.05 -6.74 7.91
C ILE A 89 9.68 -7.04 9.37
N PRO A 90 8.96 -6.19 10.11
CA PRO A 90 8.53 -6.56 11.46
C PRO A 90 7.52 -7.72 11.48
N LEU A 91 6.61 -7.84 10.48
CA LEU A 91 5.66 -8.94 10.40
C LEU A 91 6.33 -10.28 10.10
N SER A 92 7.41 -10.32 9.34
CA SER A 92 8.12 -11.54 8.98
C SER A 92 8.60 -12.38 10.18
N LYS A 93 8.77 -11.74 11.33
CA LYS A 93 9.15 -12.40 12.60
C LYS A 93 8.00 -13.22 13.22
N HIS A 94 6.78 -13.10 12.70
CA HIS A 94 5.56 -13.64 13.27
C HIS A 94 4.79 -14.56 12.31
N CYS A 95 5.30 -14.79 11.10
CA CYS A 95 4.70 -15.65 10.11
C CYS A 95 5.74 -16.59 9.48
N LYS A 96 5.26 -17.60 8.77
CA LYS A 96 6.10 -18.55 8.05
C LYS A 96 6.81 -17.89 6.87
N GLU A 97 6.07 -17.15 6.07
CA GLU A 97 6.54 -16.57 4.81
C GLU A 97 5.71 -15.35 4.42
N ILE A 98 6.35 -14.38 3.78
CA ILE A 98 5.69 -13.25 3.14
C ILE A 98 6.04 -13.23 1.66
N THR A 99 5.05 -13.23 0.78
CA THR A 99 5.20 -12.83 -0.61
C THR A 99 5.00 -11.32 -0.69
N ALA A 100 5.99 -10.60 -1.20
CA ALA A 100 6.03 -9.14 -1.19
C ALA A 100 6.04 -8.58 -2.61
N ILE A 101 4.98 -7.87 -2.99
CA ILE A 101 4.83 -7.25 -4.32
C ILE A 101 5.07 -5.74 -4.20
N GLU A 102 6.00 -5.21 -4.99
CA GLU A 102 6.27 -3.77 -5.10
C GLU A 102 6.47 -3.39 -6.57
N ALA A 103 5.65 -2.48 -7.06
CA ALA A 103 5.66 -2.09 -8.47
C ALA A 103 6.77 -1.07 -8.81
N ASN A 104 7.05 -0.13 -7.89
CA ASN A 104 8.04 0.92 -8.11
C ASN A 104 9.46 0.34 -8.05
N PRO A 105 10.22 0.30 -9.17
CA PRO A 105 11.55 -0.32 -9.19
C PRO A 105 12.54 0.37 -8.26
N ASP A 106 12.44 1.68 -8.10
CA ASP A 106 13.32 2.44 -7.20
C ASP A 106 13.04 2.14 -5.72
N THR A 107 11.79 1.85 -5.38
CA THR A 107 11.35 1.46 -4.04
C THR A 107 11.67 0.00 -3.78
N PHE A 108 11.53 -0.84 -4.80
CA PHE A 108 11.92 -2.25 -4.75
C PHE A 108 13.42 -2.45 -4.49
N GLU A 109 14.30 -1.65 -5.12
CA GLU A 109 15.76 -1.66 -4.81
C GLU A 109 15.99 -1.40 -3.31
N LEU A 110 15.25 -0.47 -2.71
CA LEU A 110 15.34 -0.21 -1.27
C LEU A 110 14.76 -1.34 -0.41
N LEU A 111 13.69 -1.99 -0.87
CA LEU A 111 13.14 -3.18 -0.20
C LEU A 111 14.20 -4.28 -0.10
N GLU A 112 14.87 -4.63 -1.19
CA GLU A 112 15.92 -5.65 -1.19
C GLU A 112 17.07 -5.29 -0.23
N ILE A 113 17.52 -4.03 -0.26
CA ILE A 113 18.54 -3.53 0.68
C ILE A 113 18.05 -3.69 2.14
N ASN A 114 16.80 -3.35 2.43
CA ASN A 114 16.24 -3.41 3.77
C ASN A 114 16.06 -4.85 4.27
N LEU A 115 15.69 -5.79 3.40
CA LEU A 115 15.68 -7.21 3.74
C LEU A 115 17.08 -7.69 4.15
N HIS A 116 18.11 -7.27 3.43
CA HIS A 116 19.51 -7.58 3.73
C HIS A 116 19.98 -6.98 5.06
N LEU A 117 19.69 -5.69 5.29
CA LEU A 117 20.05 -4.97 6.52
C LEU A 117 19.45 -5.63 7.77
N ASN A 118 18.24 -6.17 7.65
CA ASN A 118 17.53 -6.83 8.75
C ASN A 118 17.73 -8.36 8.80
N LYS A 119 18.52 -8.92 7.88
CA LYS A 119 18.80 -10.37 7.78
C LYS A 119 17.51 -11.20 7.66
N VAL A 120 16.52 -10.71 6.92
CA VAL A 120 15.25 -11.37 6.70
C VAL A 120 15.39 -12.40 5.58
N GLY A 121 15.01 -13.66 5.85
CA GLY A 121 15.14 -14.77 4.89
C GLY A 121 13.80 -15.39 4.47
N ASN A 122 12.69 -14.96 5.05
CA ASN A 122 11.36 -15.50 4.77
C ASN A 122 10.42 -14.49 4.09
N ILE A 123 10.97 -13.45 3.46
CA ILE A 123 10.23 -12.56 2.55
C ILE A 123 10.72 -12.82 1.13
N ILE A 124 9.80 -13.10 0.22
CA ILE A 124 10.05 -13.33 -1.21
C ILE A 124 9.57 -12.10 -1.98
N PRO A 125 10.47 -11.20 -2.38
CA PRO A 125 10.12 -9.96 -3.05
C PRO A 125 9.94 -10.15 -4.57
N HIS A 126 8.96 -9.47 -5.16
CA HIS A 126 8.70 -9.44 -6.59
C HIS A 126 8.50 -7.99 -7.06
N ASN A 127 9.29 -7.56 -8.07
CA ASN A 127 9.11 -6.26 -8.68
C ASN A 127 8.15 -6.35 -9.88
N ILE A 128 6.87 -6.33 -9.59
CA ILE A 128 5.79 -6.37 -10.58
C ILE A 128 4.63 -5.45 -10.17
N LEU A 129 3.82 -5.06 -11.14
CA LEU A 129 2.56 -4.37 -10.92
C LEU A 129 1.41 -5.38 -10.95
N ALA A 130 0.67 -5.51 -9.84
CA ALA A 130 -0.53 -6.33 -9.76
C ALA A 130 -1.69 -5.67 -10.53
N ASN A 131 -2.37 -6.44 -11.40
CA ASN A 131 -3.43 -5.93 -12.26
C ASN A 131 -4.40 -7.06 -12.64
N ASP A 132 -5.48 -6.73 -13.35
CA ASP A 132 -6.46 -7.68 -13.89
C ASP A 132 -6.08 -8.25 -15.26
N ALA A 133 -5.02 -7.74 -15.89
CA ALA A 133 -4.49 -8.20 -17.16
C ALA A 133 -2.96 -8.05 -17.23
N GLN A 134 -2.34 -8.81 -18.14
CA GLN A 134 -0.95 -8.58 -18.50
C GLN A 134 -0.89 -7.51 -19.59
N GLU A 135 -0.45 -6.33 -19.23
CA GLU A 135 -0.39 -5.17 -20.12
C GLU A 135 0.64 -4.14 -19.60
N LYS A 136 0.95 -3.14 -20.41
CA LYS A 136 1.73 -1.98 -19.97
C LYS A 136 0.83 -0.95 -19.31
N VAL A 137 1.23 -0.51 -18.12
CA VAL A 137 0.52 0.48 -17.31
C VAL A 137 1.41 1.68 -17.04
N GLU A 138 0.89 2.88 -17.30
CA GLU A 138 1.55 4.12 -16.86
C GLU A 138 1.49 4.24 -15.33
N PHE A 139 2.65 4.51 -14.73
CA PHE A 139 2.81 4.56 -13.28
C PHE A 139 3.52 5.84 -12.85
N LEU A 140 2.99 6.51 -11.82
CA LEU A 140 3.54 7.74 -11.25
C LEU A 140 4.54 7.41 -10.14
N LEU A 141 5.78 7.89 -10.28
CA LEU A 141 6.81 7.81 -9.24
C LEU A 141 6.81 9.09 -8.41
N ASN A 142 6.20 9.08 -7.25
CA ASN A 142 6.21 10.19 -6.32
C ASN A 142 7.50 10.20 -5.48
N THR A 143 8.04 11.39 -5.20
CA THR A 143 9.31 11.57 -4.47
C THR A 143 9.14 12.11 -3.07
N VAL A 144 8.20 13.01 -2.85
CA VAL A 144 7.91 13.62 -1.54
C VAL A 144 7.20 12.64 -0.61
N ASN A 145 6.37 11.80 -1.19
CA ASN A 145 5.74 10.64 -0.56
C ASN A 145 5.95 9.43 -1.48
N SER A 146 7.00 8.66 -1.25
CA SER A 146 7.30 7.51 -2.10
C SER A 146 6.24 6.40 -2.00
N GLY A 147 5.57 6.27 -0.85
CA GLY A 147 4.43 5.38 -0.65
C GLY A 147 3.21 5.77 -1.49
N GLY A 148 3.09 7.03 -1.88
CA GLY A 148 2.01 7.50 -2.74
C GLY A 148 2.20 7.24 -4.24
N SER A 149 3.24 6.49 -4.67
CA SER A 149 3.43 6.09 -6.07
C SER A 149 2.32 5.14 -6.50
N LYS A 150 1.76 5.36 -7.70
CA LYS A 150 0.53 4.67 -8.11
C LYS A 150 0.37 4.56 -9.61
N ARG A 151 -0.54 3.72 -10.06
CA ARG A 151 -1.08 3.77 -11.43
C ARG A 151 -1.45 5.21 -11.77
N LYS A 152 -1.17 5.64 -13.00
CA LYS A 152 -1.59 6.97 -13.46
C LYS A 152 -3.10 7.12 -13.32
N PRO A 153 -3.56 8.10 -12.53
CA PRO A 153 -4.98 8.33 -12.32
C PRO A 153 -5.73 8.60 -13.62
N LYS A 154 -6.94 8.08 -13.77
CA LYS A 154 -7.82 8.39 -14.89
C LYS A 154 -8.30 9.84 -14.86
N LYS A 155 -8.40 10.43 -13.66
CA LYS A 155 -8.74 11.85 -13.46
C LYS A 155 -7.59 12.56 -12.76
N SER A 156 -7.03 13.59 -13.40
CA SER A 156 -5.95 14.41 -12.83
C SER A 156 -6.43 15.13 -11.57
N SER A 157 -5.54 15.24 -10.61
CA SER A 157 -5.79 16.00 -9.37
C SER A 157 -4.47 16.58 -8.86
N PHE A 158 -4.54 17.79 -8.31
CA PHE A 158 -3.38 18.40 -7.66
C PHE A 158 -2.78 17.49 -6.57
N LEU A 159 -3.58 16.66 -5.93
CA LEU A 159 -3.14 15.68 -4.92
C LEU A 159 -2.08 14.70 -5.48
N TYR A 160 -2.21 14.31 -6.73
CA TYR A 160 -1.33 13.32 -7.36
C TYR A 160 -0.13 13.93 -8.06
N ASP A 161 -0.24 15.22 -8.46
CA ASP A 161 0.72 15.89 -9.34
C ASP A 161 1.60 16.93 -8.63
N TYR A 162 1.37 17.20 -7.33
CA TYR A 162 1.99 18.32 -6.62
C TYR A 162 3.52 18.27 -6.55
N ASP A 163 4.12 17.09 -6.56
CA ASP A 163 5.58 16.89 -6.52
C ASP A 163 6.21 16.67 -7.90
N ASN A 164 5.39 16.75 -8.96
CA ASN A 164 5.76 16.49 -10.36
C ASN A 164 6.34 15.06 -10.51
N PRO A 165 5.54 14.03 -10.29
CA PRO A 165 5.99 12.66 -10.36
C PRO A 165 6.49 12.32 -11.77
N LYS A 166 7.53 11.49 -11.85
CA LYS A 166 7.96 10.92 -13.11
C LYS A 166 6.96 9.83 -13.52
N ILE A 167 6.57 9.82 -14.80
CA ILE A 167 5.75 8.76 -15.37
C ILE A 167 6.66 7.73 -16.02
N ILE A 168 6.43 6.45 -15.73
CA ILE A 168 7.08 5.31 -16.37
C ILE A 168 6.02 4.32 -16.83
N GLU A 169 6.37 3.43 -17.76
CA GLU A 169 5.58 2.26 -18.10
C GLU A 169 6.08 1.04 -17.34
N LEU A 170 5.17 0.26 -16.75
CA LEU A 170 5.45 -0.99 -16.06
C LEU A 170 4.64 -2.13 -16.69
N GLU A 171 5.25 -3.30 -16.81
CA GLU A 171 4.52 -4.53 -17.12
C GLU A 171 3.68 -4.93 -15.91
N SER A 172 2.41 -5.27 -16.14
CA SER A 172 1.47 -5.71 -15.12
C SER A 172 1.11 -7.18 -15.29
N TYR A 173 0.69 -7.81 -14.20
CA TYR A 173 0.39 -9.23 -14.16
C TYR A 173 -0.85 -9.51 -13.30
N ARG A 174 -1.61 -10.53 -13.71
CA ARG A 174 -2.58 -11.17 -12.84
C ARG A 174 -1.81 -12.02 -11.82
N LEU A 175 -2.06 -11.82 -10.53
CA LEU A 175 -1.34 -12.56 -9.50
C LEU A 175 -1.70 -14.05 -9.50
N ASP A 176 -2.93 -14.41 -9.89
CA ASP A 176 -3.35 -15.80 -10.06
C ASP A 176 -2.55 -16.58 -11.12
N ASP A 177 -1.96 -15.87 -12.09
CA ASP A 177 -1.17 -16.49 -13.16
C ASP A 177 0.33 -16.36 -12.90
N TYR A 178 0.74 -15.35 -12.16
CA TYR A 178 2.15 -15.05 -11.89
C TYR A 178 2.69 -15.81 -10.67
N LEU A 179 1.91 -15.91 -9.59
CA LEU A 179 2.34 -16.55 -8.36
C LEU A 179 2.08 -18.06 -8.40
N PRO A 180 3.07 -18.89 -7.99
CA PRO A 180 2.92 -20.35 -8.02
C PRO A 180 2.00 -20.87 -6.91
N GLN A 181 1.72 -20.07 -5.86
CA GLN A 181 0.87 -20.45 -4.72
C GLN A 181 -0.32 -19.51 -4.61
N HIS A 182 -1.46 -20.06 -4.12
CA HIS A 182 -2.71 -19.33 -3.97
C HIS A 182 -3.31 -19.47 -2.56
N ASP A 183 -2.54 -19.98 -1.59
CA ASP A 183 -2.97 -20.27 -0.23
C ASP A 183 -2.33 -19.31 0.76
N TYR A 184 -2.93 -18.13 0.90
CA TYR A 184 -2.50 -17.13 1.87
C TYR A 184 -3.51 -16.99 3.01
N ASP A 185 -3.00 -16.91 4.24
CA ASP A 185 -3.83 -16.70 5.43
C ASP A 185 -4.26 -15.23 5.57
N LEU A 186 -3.32 -14.31 5.27
CA LEU A 186 -3.56 -12.88 5.28
C LEU A 186 -3.08 -12.25 3.97
N ILE A 187 -3.92 -11.37 3.41
CA ILE A 187 -3.59 -10.54 2.24
C ILE A 187 -3.72 -9.08 2.65
N LEU A 188 -2.69 -8.28 2.42
CA LEU A 188 -2.70 -6.83 2.58
C LEU A 188 -2.57 -6.17 1.21
N LEU A 189 -3.53 -5.30 0.87
CA LEU A 189 -3.56 -4.48 -0.34
C LEU A 189 -3.51 -3.00 0.02
N ASP A 190 -2.40 -2.35 -0.30
CA ASP A 190 -2.19 -0.90 -0.15
C ASP A 190 -1.41 -0.43 -1.38
N ILE A 191 -2.12 -0.12 -2.46
CA ILE A 191 -1.57 0.22 -3.78
C ILE A 191 -2.19 1.47 -4.39
N GLU A 192 -2.69 2.33 -3.49
CA GLU A 192 -2.99 3.71 -3.80
C GLU A 192 -4.01 3.89 -4.95
N GLY A 193 -5.07 3.08 -4.90
CA GLY A 193 -6.22 3.14 -5.82
C GLY A 193 -6.21 2.11 -6.94
N SER A 194 -5.30 1.12 -6.90
CA SER A 194 -5.30 0.00 -7.84
C SER A 194 -5.86 -1.30 -7.25
N GLU A 195 -6.39 -1.28 -6.03
CA GLU A 195 -6.88 -2.43 -5.27
C GLU A 195 -7.90 -3.24 -6.06
N TYR A 196 -8.86 -2.57 -6.71
CA TYR A 196 -9.87 -3.21 -7.55
C TYR A 196 -9.24 -4.07 -8.68
N PHE A 197 -8.26 -3.51 -9.40
CA PHE A 197 -7.62 -4.22 -10.50
C PHE A 197 -6.78 -5.40 -10.00
N ALA A 198 -6.04 -5.22 -8.91
CA ALA A 198 -5.28 -6.31 -8.29
C ALA A 198 -6.19 -7.43 -7.82
N MET A 199 -7.29 -7.12 -7.10
CA MET A 199 -8.26 -8.12 -6.63
C MET A 199 -8.89 -8.89 -7.78
N LYS A 200 -9.23 -8.23 -8.88
CA LYS A 200 -9.76 -8.87 -10.08
C LYS A 200 -8.74 -9.80 -10.77
N GLY A 201 -7.44 -9.54 -10.58
CA GLY A 201 -6.35 -10.38 -11.06
C GLY A 201 -5.92 -11.49 -10.09
N MET A 202 -6.60 -11.64 -8.93
CA MET A 202 -6.23 -12.60 -7.88
C MET A 202 -7.44 -13.30 -7.25
N GLU A 203 -8.46 -13.60 -8.05
CA GLU A 203 -9.72 -14.20 -7.60
C GLU A 203 -9.52 -15.57 -6.91
N LYS A 204 -8.62 -16.41 -7.43
CA LYS A 204 -8.28 -17.71 -6.83
C LYS A 204 -7.56 -17.53 -5.49
N ILE A 205 -6.61 -16.59 -5.44
CA ILE A 205 -5.88 -16.25 -4.22
C ILE A 205 -6.86 -15.73 -3.17
N LEU A 206 -7.73 -14.79 -3.52
CA LEU A 206 -8.73 -14.22 -2.63
C LEU A 206 -9.72 -15.26 -2.10
N SER A 207 -10.13 -16.24 -2.93
CA SER A 207 -11.09 -17.27 -2.52
C SER A 207 -10.59 -18.17 -1.39
N ASN A 208 -9.29 -18.23 -1.15
CA ASN A 208 -8.64 -19.05 -0.15
C ASN A 208 -8.15 -18.31 1.09
N CYS A 209 -8.16 -16.96 1.08
CA CYS A 209 -7.62 -16.19 2.19
C CYS A 209 -8.58 -16.14 3.39
N LYS A 210 -8.01 -16.12 4.60
CA LYS A 210 -8.79 -16.01 5.85
C LYS A 210 -9.05 -14.56 6.23
N THR A 211 -8.07 -13.69 5.95
CA THR A 211 -8.12 -12.27 6.28
C THR A 211 -7.65 -11.45 5.09
N LEU A 212 -8.45 -10.48 4.69
CA LEU A 212 -8.12 -9.48 3.69
C LEU A 212 -8.08 -8.11 4.35
N VAL A 213 -6.98 -7.40 4.20
CA VAL A 213 -6.83 -5.99 4.59
C VAL A 213 -6.70 -5.16 3.32
N VAL A 214 -7.56 -4.17 3.16
CA VAL A 214 -7.58 -3.38 1.93
C VAL A 214 -7.82 -1.90 2.23
N GLU A 215 -7.02 -1.04 1.61
CA GLU A 215 -7.21 0.41 1.64
C GLU A 215 -8.53 0.80 0.96
N PHE A 216 -9.27 1.71 1.58
CA PHE A 216 -10.49 2.29 1.01
C PHE A 216 -10.44 3.81 1.08
N LEU A 217 -9.98 4.44 0.02
CA LEU A 217 -9.96 5.89 -0.09
C LEU A 217 -10.91 6.34 -1.21
N PRO A 218 -12.03 7.00 -0.89
CA PRO A 218 -13.03 7.42 -1.89
C PRO A 218 -12.46 8.22 -3.06
N HIS A 219 -11.44 9.04 -2.82
CA HIS A 219 -10.81 9.79 -3.90
C HIS A 219 -9.98 8.90 -4.83
N HIS A 220 -9.44 7.77 -4.35
CA HIS A 220 -8.74 6.78 -5.18
C HIS A 220 -9.74 6.05 -6.07
N LEU A 221 -10.85 5.58 -5.54
CA LEU A 221 -11.90 4.94 -6.33
C LEU A 221 -12.40 5.88 -7.44
N ARG A 222 -12.70 7.16 -7.11
CA ARG A 222 -13.22 8.14 -8.08
C ARG A 222 -12.21 8.58 -9.13
N ASN A 223 -10.94 8.73 -8.76
CA ASN A 223 -9.95 9.41 -9.61
C ASN A 223 -8.90 8.47 -10.18
N VAL A 224 -8.46 7.46 -9.43
CA VAL A 224 -7.46 6.50 -9.89
C VAL A 224 -8.13 5.37 -10.64
N ALA A 225 -9.05 4.67 -10.01
CA ALA A 225 -9.74 3.53 -10.62
C ALA A 225 -10.93 3.95 -11.52
N ASP A 226 -11.58 5.08 -11.23
CA ASP A 226 -12.81 5.56 -11.88
C ASP A 226 -13.96 4.56 -11.76
N ILE A 227 -14.22 4.10 -10.55
CA ILE A 227 -15.27 3.14 -10.20
C ILE A 227 -16.11 3.62 -9.02
N ASP A 228 -17.27 3.02 -8.87
CA ASP A 228 -18.15 3.17 -7.71
C ASP A 228 -17.95 2.03 -6.69
N VAL A 229 -18.70 2.11 -5.58
CA VAL A 229 -18.64 1.13 -4.49
C VAL A 229 -19.16 -0.25 -4.94
N ASP A 230 -20.18 -0.30 -5.78
CA ASP A 230 -20.74 -1.57 -6.27
C ASP A 230 -19.71 -2.31 -7.12
N THR A 231 -19.04 -1.60 -8.01
CA THR A 231 -17.96 -2.15 -8.83
C THR A 231 -16.79 -2.62 -7.95
N PHE A 232 -16.41 -1.82 -6.94
CA PHE A 232 -15.34 -2.20 -6.00
C PHE A 232 -15.70 -3.49 -5.25
N LEU A 233 -16.92 -3.61 -4.74
CA LEU A 233 -17.38 -4.79 -4.00
C LEU A 233 -17.59 -6.03 -4.88
N SER A 234 -17.75 -5.86 -6.19
CA SER A 234 -17.99 -6.98 -7.11
C SER A 234 -16.85 -8.00 -7.21
N VAL A 235 -15.64 -7.63 -6.77
CA VAL A 235 -14.44 -8.49 -6.80
C VAL A 235 -14.14 -9.13 -5.44
N PHE A 236 -14.95 -8.87 -4.41
CA PHE A 236 -14.79 -9.48 -3.10
C PHE A 236 -15.34 -10.90 -3.08
N PRO A 237 -14.63 -11.86 -2.45
CA PRO A 237 -15.15 -13.21 -2.27
C PRO A 237 -16.29 -13.25 -1.26
N ASN A 238 -17.23 -14.19 -1.42
CA ASN A 238 -18.45 -14.29 -0.61
C ASN A 238 -18.26 -14.98 0.76
N HIS A 239 -17.05 -15.42 1.10
CA HIS A 239 -16.81 -16.20 2.32
C HIS A 239 -16.55 -15.34 3.57
N PHE A 240 -16.31 -14.06 3.42
CA PHE A 240 -16.17 -13.16 4.56
C PHE A 240 -17.51 -12.98 5.28
N THR A 241 -17.46 -12.90 6.61
CA THR A 241 -18.65 -12.75 7.46
C THR A 241 -18.67 -11.44 8.22
N ARG A 242 -17.52 -10.82 8.43
CA ARG A 242 -17.35 -9.56 9.15
C ARG A 242 -16.32 -8.67 8.49
N PHE A 243 -16.40 -7.38 8.82
CA PHE A 243 -15.34 -6.42 8.53
C PHE A 243 -15.19 -5.42 9.66
N GLU A 244 -13.96 -4.91 9.81
CA GLU A 244 -13.58 -3.91 10.79
C GLU A 244 -13.09 -2.65 10.09
N LEU A 245 -13.41 -1.50 10.69
CA LEU A 245 -12.89 -0.18 10.34
C LEU A 245 -11.98 0.29 11.50
N PRO A 246 -10.69 -0.07 11.50
CA PRO A 246 -9.81 0.14 12.63
C PRO A 246 -9.64 1.61 13.04
N ASP A 247 -9.55 2.53 12.08
CA ASP A 247 -9.40 3.95 12.36
C ASP A 247 -10.66 4.55 13.02
N GLN A 248 -11.82 3.98 12.68
CA GLN A 248 -13.11 4.36 13.26
C GLN A 248 -13.47 3.53 14.50
N LYS A 249 -12.69 2.48 14.82
CA LYS A 249 -12.94 1.53 15.92
C LYS A 249 -14.33 0.90 15.84
N GLN A 250 -14.72 0.47 14.65
CA GLN A 250 -16.02 -0.13 14.37
C GLN A 250 -15.87 -1.53 13.78
N GLU A 251 -16.76 -2.44 14.18
CA GLU A 251 -16.90 -3.78 13.63
C GLU A 251 -18.34 -3.94 13.09
N HIS A 252 -18.47 -4.60 11.94
CA HIS A 252 -19.72 -4.76 11.22
C HIS A 252 -19.89 -6.17 10.68
N ASN A 253 -21.16 -6.59 10.49
CA ASN A 253 -21.47 -7.78 9.70
C ASN A 253 -21.24 -7.49 8.20
N ILE A 254 -20.88 -8.51 7.45
CA ILE A 254 -20.65 -8.36 6.00
C ILE A 254 -21.88 -7.89 5.23
N SER A 255 -23.08 -8.22 5.72
CA SER A 255 -24.35 -7.72 5.16
C SER A 255 -24.46 -6.21 5.06
N ASP A 256 -23.73 -5.49 5.90
CA ASP A 256 -23.78 -4.03 6.00
C ASP A 256 -22.72 -3.35 5.13
N VAL A 257 -21.80 -4.12 4.52
CA VAL A 257 -20.61 -3.61 3.83
C VAL A 257 -20.95 -2.56 2.77
N LYS A 258 -21.93 -2.84 1.90
CA LYS A 258 -22.36 -1.89 0.87
C LYS A 258 -22.84 -0.57 1.46
N THR A 259 -23.71 -0.64 2.47
CA THR A 259 -24.30 0.54 3.13
C THR A 259 -23.22 1.39 3.80
N VAL A 260 -22.30 0.74 4.52
CA VAL A 260 -21.21 1.42 5.23
C VAL A 260 -20.23 2.06 4.25
N LEU A 261 -19.72 1.31 3.25
CA LEU A 261 -18.78 1.83 2.30
C LEU A 261 -19.38 2.91 1.38
N GLN A 262 -20.67 2.79 1.03
CA GLN A 262 -21.37 3.84 0.28
C GLN A 262 -21.45 5.14 1.09
N LYS A 263 -21.78 5.07 2.38
CA LYS A 263 -21.79 6.24 3.26
C LYS A 263 -20.42 6.87 3.40
N MET A 264 -19.36 6.05 3.54
CA MET A 264 -17.97 6.53 3.58
C MET A 264 -17.59 7.20 2.25
N PHE A 265 -17.95 6.58 1.13
CA PHE A 265 -17.70 7.11 -0.21
C PHE A 265 -18.38 8.47 -0.38
N ASP A 266 -19.68 8.61 -0.09
CA ASP A 266 -20.44 9.85 -0.24
C ASP A 266 -19.91 10.97 0.67
N SER A 267 -19.49 10.62 1.89
CA SER A 267 -18.93 11.55 2.89
C SER A 267 -17.45 11.84 2.69
N ASN A 268 -16.79 11.18 1.72
CA ASN A 268 -15.36 11.25 1.47
C ASN A 268 -14.50 10.92 2.72
N ILE A 269 -14.93 9.89 3.46
CA ILE A 269 -14.22 9.34 4.62
C ILE A 269 -13.47 8.10 4.16
N GLY A 270 -12.14 8.08 4.32
CA GLY A 270 -11.28 6.94 4.00
C GLY A 270 -11.03 6.04 5.20
N GLU A 271 -10.45 4.87 4.93
CA GLU A 271 -9.92 3.92 5.91
C GLU A 271 -8.63 3.34 5.32
N ASP A 272 -7.52 3.46 6.06
CA ASP A 272 -6.21 3.01 5.55
C ASP A 272 -6.08 1.48 5.48
N GLY A 273 -6.97 0.74 6.15
CA GLY A 273 -6.96 -0.71 6.10
C GLY A 273 -8.23 -1.34 6.68
N ILE A 274 -9.27 -1.53 5.85
CA ILE A 274 -10.46 -2.31 6.23
C ILE A 274 -10.06 -3.77 6.34
N ILE A 275 -10.40 -4.42 7.45
CA ILE A 275 -10.08 -5.82 7.72
C ILE A 275 -11.32 -6.68 7.51
N PHE A 276 -11.29 -7.56 6.53
CA PHE A 276 -12.33 -8.55 6.26
C PHE A 276 -11.91 -9.91 6.80
N THR A 277 -12.81 -10.61 7.50
CA THR A 277 -12.55 -11.94 8.06
C THR A 277 -13.67 -12.91 7.76
N SER A 278 -13.31 -14.21 7.64
CA SER A 278 -14.27 -15.30 7.42
C SER A 278 -14.90 -15.82 8.72
N LYS A 279 -14.41 -15.42 9.88
CA LYS A 279 -14.97 -15.78 11.21
C LYS A 279 -14.67 -14.70 12.23
#